data_3aa9d3d325b9857280f82c4b8d0d8207
#
_entry.id   3aa9d3d325b9857280f82c4b8d0d8207
#
_cell.length_a   1.000
_cell.length_b   1.000
_cell.length_c   1.000
_cell.angle_alpha   90.00
_cell.angle_beta   90.00
_cell.angle_gamma   90.00
#
_symmetry.space_group_name_H-M   'P 1'
#
loop_
_entity.id
_entity.type
_entity.pdbx_description
1 polymer ?
#
loop_
_entity_poly.entity_id
_entity_poly.type
_entity_poly.pdbx_seq_one_letter_code
_entity_poly.pdbx_strand_id
1 'polypeptide(L)'
;ESIQQVLERAWQGFAAACEGMGENDTLLLVAHDAVNRVLLCKVLGLGLDRLWAFRQAPTTLNLLEGDSVESLAVVRLNDCHHHTPLFGEALHRAL
;
A
#
# COMPACT_ATOMS: atom_id res chain seq x y z
N GLU A 1 -11.96 -5.94 15.04
CA GLU A 1 -10.51 -5.90 14.88
C GLU A 1 -10.05 -4.44 14.86
N SER A 2 -9.05 -4.09 15.66
CA SER A 2 -8.51 -2.74 15.65
C SER A 2 -7.62 -2.52 14.42
N ILE A 3 -7.36 -1.26 14.10
CA ILE A 3 -6.48 -0.94 12.97
C ILE A 3 -5.04 -1.43 13.24
N GLN A 4 -4.61 -1.42 14.49
CA GLN A 4 -3.31 -1.97 14.88
C GLN A 4 -3.25 -3.49 14.61
N GLN A 5 -4.32 -4.20 14.91
CA GLN A 5 -4.40 -5.63 14.64
C GLN A 5 -4.41 -5.92 13.12
N VAL A 6 -5.08 -5.07 12.35
CA VAL A 6 -5.03 -5.17 10.88
C VAL A 6 -3.59 -5.03 10.39
N LEU A 7 -2.87 -4.04 10.90
CA LEU A 7 -1.46 -3.84 10.54
C LEU A 7 -0.61 -5.06 10.88
N GLU A 8 -0.73 -5.58 12.07
CA GLU A 8 0.08 -6.72 12.51
C GLU A 8 -0.15 -7.94 11.62
N ARG A 9 -1.39 -8.24 11.34
CA ARG A 9 -1.76 -9.37 10.49
C ARG A 9 -1.31 -9.17 9.05
N ALA A 10 -1.58 -7.99 8.51
CA ALA A 10 -1.22 -7.67 7.12
C ALA A 10 0.29 -7.66 6.92
N TRP A 11 1.02 -7.10 7.88
CA TRP A 11 2.48 -7.04 7.79
C TRP A 11 3.11 -8.43 7.83
N GLN A 12 2.62 -9.32 8.68
CA GLN A 12 3.13 -10.69 8.72
C GLN A 12 2.98 -11.39 7.38
N GLY A 13 1.82 -11.26 6.75
CA GLY A 13 1.59 -11.86 5.43
C GLY A 13 2.46 -11.24 4.35
N PHE A 14 2.58 -9.93 4.36
CA PHE A 14 3.39 -9.20 3.39
C PHE A 14 4.87 -9.56 3.53
N ALA A 15 5.40 -9.54 4.75
CA ALA A 15 6.79 -9.88 5.01
C ALA A 15 7.10 -11.32 4.60
N ALA A 16 6.21 -12.26 4.89
CA ALA A 16 6.37 -13.65 4.50
C ALA A 16 6.41 -13.81 2.97
N ALA A 17 5.54 -13.09 2.26
CA ALA A 17 5.55 -13.11 0.79
C ALA A 17 6.85 -12.54 0.24
N CYS A 18 7.35 -11.47 0.83
CA CYS A 18 8.62 -10.86 0.39
C CYS A 18 9.82 -11.78 0.62
N GLU A 19 9.83 -12.53 1.72
CA GLU A 19 10.91 -13.48 1.99
C GLU A 19 11.02 -14.57 0.94
N GLY A 20 9.91 -14.92 0.29
CA GLY A 20 9.91 -15.93 -0.76
C GLY A 20 10.41 -15.44 -2.11
N MET A 21 10.71 -14.15 -2.25
CA MET A 21 11.11 -13.56 -3.52
C MET A 21 12.60 -13.72 -3.79
N GLY A 22 12.93 -13.98 -5.05
CA GLY A 22 14.29 -13.90 -5.53
C GLY A 22 14.69 -12.47 -5.88
N GLU A 23 15.96 -12.27 -6.22
CA GLU A 23 16.56 -10.94 -6.42
C GLU A 23 15.85 -10.09 -7.48
N ASN A 24 15.38 -10.71 -8.55
CA ASN A 24 14.74 -9.99 -9.64
C ASN A 24 13.24 -10.26 -9.75
N ASP A 25 12.65 -10.75 -8.67
CA ASP A 25 11.22 -11.07 -8.66
C ASP A 25 10.37 -9.84 -8.41
N THR A 26 9.14 -9.90 -8.91
CA THR A 26 8.11 -8.89 -8.65
C THR A 26 6.93 -9.58 -7.97
N LEU A 27 6.49 -9.01 -6.87
CA LEU A 27 5.30 -9.48 -6.15
C LEU A 27 4.12 -8.55 -6.49
N LEU A 28 3.04 -9.13 -6.97
CA LEU A 28 1.79 -8.39 -7.12
C LEU A 28 0.90 -8.69 -5.92
N LEU A 29 0.62 -7.67 -5.14
CA LEU A 29 -0.26 -7.77 -3.99
C LEU A 29 -1.57 -7.06 -4.31
N VAL A 30 -2.67 -7.81 -4.25
CA VAL A 30 -4.01 -7.26 -4.46
C VAL A 30 -4.74 -7.30 -3.13
N ALA A 31 -5.17 -6.14 -2.65
CA ALA A 31 -5.81 -6.03 -1.35
C ALA A 31 -6.83 -4.88 -1.35
N HIS A 32 -7.35 -4.59 -0.18
CA HIS A 32 -8.36 -3.54 0.00
C HIS A 32 -7.74 -2.29 0.61
N ASP A 33 -8.51 -1.20 0.60
CA ASP A 33 -8.04 0.12 1.01
C ASP A 33 -7.37 0.13 2.40
N ALA A 34 -8.04 -0.42 3.41
CA ALA A 34 -7.50 -0.40 4.77
C ALA A 34 -6.17 -1.15 4.88
N VAL A 35 -6.07 -2.32 4.25
CA VAL A 35 -4.85 -3.13 4.26
C VAL A 35 -3.72 -2.38 3.54
N ASN A 36 -4.00 -1.81 2.39
CA ASN A 36 -3.00 -1.04 1.64
C ASN A 36 -2.50 0.15 2.45
N ARG A 37 -3.40 0.86 3.12
CA ARG A 37 -3.03 2.03 3.92
C ARG A 37 -2.15 1.69 5.10
N VAL A 38 -2.46 0.62 5.84
CA VAL A 38 -1.61 0.25 6.99
C VAL A 38 -0.23 -0.20 6.56
N LEU A 39 -0.14 -0.93 5.45
CA LEU A 39 1.16 -1.36 4.92
C LEU A 39 1.99 -0.16 4.46
N LEU A 40 1.37 0.78 3.75
CA LEU A 40 2.06 1.99 3.29
C LEU A 40 2.50 2.87 4.46
N CYS A 41 1.67 3.01 5.49
CA CYS A 41 2.08 3.75 6.69
C CYS A 41 3.33 3.14 7.29
N LYS A 42 3.38 1.82 7.42
CA LYS A 42 4.55 1.16 8.01
C LYS A 42 5.79 1.34 7.13
N VAL A 43 5.66 1.18 5.82
CA VAL A 43 6.79 1.38 4.90
C VAL A 43 7.31 2.81 4.97
N LEU A 44 6.40 3.79 5.05
CA LEU A 44 6.75 5.20 5.09
C LEU A 44 7.20 5.68 6.47
N GLY A 45 7.11 4.84 7.51
CA GLY A 45 7.46 5.22 8.87
C GLY A 45 6.44 6.16 9.52
N LEU A 46 5.19 6.12 9.06
CA LEU A 46 4.12 6.94 9.60
C LEU A 46 3.36 6.18 10.69
N GLY A 47 2.90 6.92 11.70
CA GLY A 47 1.97 6.35 12.67
C GLY A 47 0.61 6.10 12.03
N LEU A 48 -0.20 5.24 12.66
CA LEU A 48 -1.53 4.90 12.15
C LEU A 48 -2.51 6.07 12.21
N ASP A 49 -2.20 7.11 12.98
CA ASP A 49 -2.95 8.36 12.98
C ASP A 49 -2.83 9.12 11.66
N ARG A 50 -1.89 8.70 10.79
CA ARG A 50 -1.67 9.31 9.47
C ARG A 50 -2.23 8.49 8.31
N LEU A 51 -3.12 7.55 8.59
CA LEU A 51 -3.72 6.69 7.55
C LEU A 51 -4.34 7.48 6.40
N TRP A 52 -4.86 8.67 6.69
CA TRP A 52 -5.56 9.49 5.70
C TRP A 52 -4.71 10.62 5.16
N ALA A 53 -3.40 10.61 5.46
CA ALA A 53 -2.48 11.65 5.00
C ALA A 53 -2.13 11.54 3.52
N PHE A 54 -2.45 10.41 2.88
CA PHE A 54 -2.24 10.19 1.46
C PHE A 54 -3.49 9.56 0.85
N ARG A 55 -3.62 9.70 -0.47
CA ARG A 55 -4.79 9.22 -1.19
C ARG A 55 -4.56 7.80 -1.71
N GLN A 56 -5.63 7.04 -1.76
CA GLN A 56 -5.67 5.71 -2.36
C GLN A 56 -6.98 5.57 -3.11
N ALA A 57 -6.97 5.86 -4.41
CA ALA A 57 -8.15 5.72 -5.26
C ALA A 57 -8.46 4.23 -5.48
N PRO A 58 -9.72 3.89 -5.80
CA PRO A 58 -10.03 2.52 -6.21
C PRO A 58 -9.17 2.09 -7.40
N THR A 59 -8.69 0.87 -7.35
CA THR A 59 -7.84 0.25 -8.39
C THR A 59 -6.52 0.96 -8.64
N THR A 60 -6.06 1.77 -7.69
CA THR A 60 -4.78 2.45 -7.83
C THR A 60 -3.61 1.47 -7.73
N LEU A 61 -2.47 1.87 -8.29
CA LEU A 61 -1.22 1.13 -8.18
C LEU A 61 -0.27 1.87 -7.25
N ASN A 62 0.39 1.10 -6.41
CA ASN A 62 1.47 1.58 -5.58
C ASN A 62 2.69 0.70 -5.89
N LEU A 63 3.81 1.31 -6.18
CA LEU A 63 5.05 0.59 -6.51
C LEU A 63 6.08 0.81 -5.42
N LEU A 64 6.57 -0.29 -4.87
CA LEU A 64 7.60 -0.29 -3.85
C LEU A 64 8.80 -1.08 -4.34
N GLU A 65 9.99 -0.63 -4.00
CA GLU A 65 11.24 -1.30 -4.36
C GLU A 65 12.17 -1.36 -3.16
N GLY A 66 12.94 -2.43 -3.07
CA GLY A 66 13.94 -2.58 -2.01
C GLY A 66 14.50 -3.99 -1.97
N ASP A 67 15.57 -4.15 -1.20
CA ASP A 67 16.25 -5.44 -1.05
C ASP A 67 15.60 -6.31 0.04
N SER A 68 14.88 -5.70 0.94
CA SER A 68 14.17 -6.40 2.02
C SER A 68 12.94 -5.60 2.43
N VAL A 69 12.05 -6.23 3.18
CA VAL A 69 10.83 -5.59 3.64
C VAL A 69 11.12 -4.39 4.56
N GLU A 70 12.27 -4.38 5.23
CA GLU A 70 12.68 -3.29 6.11
C GLU A 70 13.28 -2.11 5.36
N SER A 71 13.65 -2.28 4.10
CA SER A 71 14.34 -1.25 3.30
C SER A 71 13.56 -0.82 2.06
N LEU A 72 12.24 -0.99 2.09
CA LEU A 72 11.39 -0.62 0.96
C LEU A 72 11.28 0.89 0.80
N ALA A 73 11.34 1.33 -0.45
CA ALA A 73 11.03 2.71 -0.82
C ALA A 73 9.75 2.71 -1.64
N VAL A 74 8.91 3.72 -1.43
CA VAL A 74 7.73 3.94 -2.26
C VAL A 74 8.15 4.71 -3.50
N VAL A 75 8.08 4.08 -4.67
CA VAL A 75 8.46 4.68 -5.95
C VAL A 75 7.28 5.40 -6.57
N ARG A 76 6.09 4.81 -6.48
CA ARG A 76 4.85 5.42 -6.95
C ARG A 76 3.77 5.23 -5.91
N LEU A 77 3.00 6.27 -5.68
CA LEU A 77 1.90 6.26 -4.72
C LEU A 77 0.64 6.74 -5.44
N ASN A 78 -0.43 5.96 -5.33
CA ASN A 78 -1.73 6.32 -5.90
C ASN A 78 -1.66 6.58 -7.41
N ASP A 79 -0.98 5.72 -8.15
CA ASP A 79 -0.86 5.84 -9.60
C ASP A 79 -2.14 5.33 -10.26
N CYS A 80 -2.85 6.23 -10.92
CA CYS A 80 -4.12 5.95 -11.60
C CYS A 80 -4.04 6.14 -13.10
N HIS A 81 -2.84 6.16 -13.69
CA HIS A 81 -2.66 6.40 -15.12
C HIS A 81 -3.29 5.33 -16.01
N HIS A 82 -3.49 4.14 -15.48
CA HIS A 82 -4.04 3.01 -16.25
C HIS A 82 -5.54 3.10 -16.47
N HIS A 83 -6.23 4.06 -15.87
CA HIS A 83 -7.67 4.21 -16.03
C HIS A 83 -8.09 5.67 -15.89
N THR A 84 -9.29 5.96 -16.41
CA THR A 84 -9.94 7.25 -16.19
C THR A 84 -11.08 7.02 -15.21
N PRO A 85 -11.03 7.63 -14.02
CA PRO A 85 -12.11 7.45 -13.05
C PRO A 85 -13.44 7.97 -13.58
N LEU A 86 -14.52 7.20 -13.39
CA LEU A 86 -15.84 7.57 -13.84
C LEU A 86 -16.37 8.83 -13.17
N PHE A 87 -16.01 9.03 -11.92
CA PHE A 87 -16.48 10.15 -11.11
C PHE A 87 -15.41 11.21 -10.94
N GLY A 88 -14.28 11.05 -11.59
CA GLY A 88 -13.20 12.01 -11.58
C GLY A 88 -12.69 12.32 -10.18
N GLU A 89 -12.22 13.56 -10.03
CA GLU A 89 -11.61 13.99 -8.77
C GLU A 89 -12.59 14.13 -7.63
N ALA A 90 -13.87 14.34 -7.91
CA ALA A 90 -14.88 14.51 -6.86
C ALA A 90 -14.96 13.26 -5.97
N LEU A 91 -14.91 12.08 -6.57
CA LEU A 91 -14.90 10.84 -5.82
C LEU A 91 -13.63 10.70 -4.98
N HIS A 92 -12.49 11.03 -5.55
CA HIS A 92 -11.22 10.94 -4.82
C HIS A 92 -11.18 11.86 -3.62
N ARG A 93 -11.79 13.03 -3.73
CA ARG A 93 -11.84 13.98 -2.61
C ARG A 93 -12.78 13.54 -1.50
N ALA A 94 -13.75 12.72 -1.82
CA ALA A 94 -14.67 12.17 -0.83
C ALA A 94 -14.03 11.06 0.01
N LEU A 95 -12.98 10.47 -0.50
CA LEU A 95 -12.24 9.43 0.18
C LEU A 95 -11.16 10.01 1.07
#